data_b8a854f7fb5934eeb5a3e50c7aaada32
#
_entry.id   b8a854f7fb5934eeb5a3e50c7aaada32
#
_cell.length_a   1.000
_cell.length_b   1.000
_cell.length_c   1.000
_cell.angle_alpha   90.00
_cell.angle_beta   90.00
_cell.angle_gamma   90.00
#
_symmetry.space_group_name_H-M   'P 1'
#
loop_
_entity.id
_entity.type
_entity.pdbx_description
1 polymer ?
#
loop_
_entity_poly.entity_id
_entity_poly.type
_entity_poly.pdbx_seq_one_letter_code
_entity_poly.pdbx_strand_id
1 'polypeptide(L)'
;MSMDRRKFLNLSGLGISSFTITGFIPKTVQEITGGSNTISNLNAVVNPIVVATWDAGLAANLAAWKIIGMGGKALDAVENGVMVTEDEISCCVGLSGNPDRDGHVTLDASIMDHEFNCGSVAFLERIKHPISVARRVMEKTPHVMLVGEGAQQFALSEGFTLEPATLSKDAKSSYENWLKKSEYKPVINIERKQATSQLDPSLMAPPKLSNGEWNHDTIGMIALDSFGNLSGSCTTSGAGFKMRGRVGDSPVIGAGLYVDNEVGAVVATGQGEDVIRVAGASAVVEQMRQGKSPEEACKFVVERIRRIKKEKAKDIQICFIALNKKGEAGAYALHKGFNFAVHTKEGNKLFESSSLD
;
A
#
# COMPACT_ATOMS: atom_id res chain seq x y z
N MET A 1 -32.88 -26.11 -22.33
CA MET A 1 -32.03 -27.01 -23.13
C MET A 1 -30.58 -26.71 -22.74
N SER A 2 -29.99 -27.54 -21.88
CA SER A 2 -28.62 -27.40 -21.36
C SER A 2 -27.66 -28.01 -22.38
N MET A 3 -26.76 -27.19 -22.92
CA MET A 3 -25.73 -27.68 -23.86
C MET A 3 -24.55 -28.24 -23.04
N ASP A 4 -24.22 -29.52 -23.31
CA ASP A 4 -23.14 -30.27 -22.66
C ASP A 4 -21.76 -29.68 -23.03
N ARG A 5 -20.94 -29.38 -22.02
CA ARG A 5 -19.59 -28.79 -22.15
C ARG A 5 -18.62 -29.61 -23.04
N ARG A 6 -18.88 -30.89 -23.25
CA ARG A 6 -18.06 -31.77 -24.10
C ARG A 6 -18.31 -31.57 -25.61
N LYS A 7 -19.45 -31.01 -26.01
CA LYS A 7 -19.74 -30.70 -27.41
C LYS A 7 -19.11 -29.38 -27.90
N PHE A 8 -18.75 -28.48 -27.01
CA PHE A 8 -18.12 -27.22 -27.39
C PHE A 8 -16.64 -27.35 -27.80
N LEU A 9 -15.92 -28.33 -27.23
CA LEU A 9 -14.50 -28.55 -27.52
C LEU A 9 -14.23 -29.34 -28.85
N ASN A 10 -15.22 -29.94 -29.46
CA ASN A 10 -15.05 -30.69 -30.71
C ASN A 10 -15.35 -29.87 -31.97
N LEU A 11 -15.78 -28.62 -31.88
CA LEU A 11 -16.05 -27.74 -33.02
C LEU A 11 -14.94 -26.75 -33.38
N SER A 12 -13.86 -26.70 -32.60
CA SER A 12 -12.73 -25.76 -32.84
C SER A 12 -11.52 -26.41 -33.54
N GLY A 13 -11.64 -27.59 -34.05
CA GLY A 13 -10.54 -28.42 -34.60
C GLY A 13 -10.52 -28.67 -36.12
N LEU A 14 -11.06 -27.77 -36.93
CA LEU A 14 -10.93 -27.94 -38.41
C LEU A 14 -10.81 -26.56 -39.08
N GLY A 15 -9.59 -26.20 -39.47
CA GLY A 15 -9.37 -25.02 -40.31
C GLY A 15 -7.91 -24.56 -40.37
N ILE A 16 -6.96 -25.48 -40.67
CA ILE A 16 -5.64 -25.08 -41.16
C ILE A 16 -5.60 -25.36 -42.67
N SER A 17 -5.87 -24.33 -43.47
CA SER A 17 -5.55 -24.34 -44.89
C SER A 17 -4.14 -23.76 -45.09
N SER A 18 -3.26 -24.63 -45.58
CA SER A 18 -1.90 -24.30 -46.01
C SER A 18 -1.94 -23.35 -47.21
N PHE A 19 -1.39 -22.14 -47.04
CA PHE A 19 -1.00 -21.27 -48.17
C PHE A 19 0.52 -21.38 -48.34
N THR A 20 0.90 -22.08 -49.44
CA THR A 20 2.24 -22.05 -50.01
C THR A 20 2.40 -20.76 -50.81
N ILE A 21 3.29 -19.85 -50.36
CA ILE A 21 3.76 -18.73 -51.17
C ILE A 21 5.16 -19.09 -51.65
N THR A 22 5.23 -19.38 -52.95
CA THR A 22 6.49 -19.51 -53.73
C THR A 22 6.99 -18.11 -54.13
N GLY A 23 8.23 -17.82 -53.77
CA GLY A 23 9.19 -17.11 -54.60
C GLY A 23 9.17 -15.59 -54.62
N PHE A 24 10.22 -15.01 -54.07
CA PHE A 24 11.13 -14.12 -54.76
C PHE A 24 12.28 -13.73 -53.78
N ILE A 25 13.50 -14.23 -54.05
CA ILE A 25 14.70 -13.79 -53.41
C ILE A 25 15.44 -12.84 -54.37
N PRO A 26 15.67 -11.58 -54.04
CA PRO A 26 16.74 -10.83 -54.69
C PRO A 26 18.05 -10.99 -53.88
N LYS A 27 19.05 -11.53 -54.54
CA LYS A 27 20.45 -11.48 -54.10
C LYS A 27 20.94 -10.00 -54.16
N THR A 28 21.42 -9.49 -53.08
CA THR A 28 22.65 -8.66 -53.05
C THR A 28 23.14 -8.63 -51.59
N VAL A 29 24.15 -9.43 -51.33
CA VAL A 29 25.02 -9.30 -50.16
C VAL A 29 25.98 -8.16 -50.49
N GLN A 30 25.91 -7.11 -49.73
CA GLN A 30 26.98 -6.11 -49.65
C GLN A 30 27.47 -6.15 -48.21
N GLU A 31 28.71 -6.70 -48.06
CA GLU A 31 29.46 -6.65 -46.82
C GLU A 31 29.72 -5.20 -46.47
N ILE A 32 29.20 -4.76 -45.33
CA ILE A 32 29.65 -3.55 -44.65
C ILE A 32 30.43 -4.04 -43.43
N THR A 33 31.75 -4.16 -43.61
CA THR A 33 32.73 -4.24 -42.54
C THR A 33 32.87 -2.87 -41.90
N GLY A 34 32.79 -2.83 -40.56
CA GLY A 34 33.29 -1.73 -39.75
C GLY A 34 32.22 -0.83 -39.14
N GLY A 35 31.67 -1.27 -38.07
CA GLY A 35 30.90 -0.45 -37.13
C GLY A 35 31.15 -0.94 -35.72
N SER A 36 32.06 -0.26 -35.02
CA SER A 36 32.34 -0.46 -33.60
C SER A 36 31.00 -0.51 -32.83
N ASN A 37 30.61 -1.71 -32.36
CA ASN A 37 29.58 -1.86 -31.35
C ASN A 37 30.09 -1.26 -30.05
N THR A 38 29.96 0.02 -29.90
CA THR A 38 30.01 0.66 -28.60
C THR A 38 28.76 0.24 -27.88
N ILE A 39 28.85 -0.85 -27.11
CA ILE A 39 27.89 -1.17 -26.07
C ILE A 39 28.05 -0.06 -25.02
N SER A 40 27.31 1.00 -25.18
CA SER A 40 27.12 2.00 -24.14
C SER A 40 26.14 1.42 -23.08
N ASN A 41 26.61 0.37 -22.39
CA ASN A 41 26.11 0.05 -21.07
C ASN A 41 26.66 1.10 -20.09
N LEU A 42 26.22 2.32 -20.25
CA LEU A 42 26.19 3.27 -19.16
C LEU A 42 25.10 2.76 -18.22
N ASN A 43 25.47 1.89 -17.28
CA ASN A 43 24.72 1.70 -16.06
C ASN A 43 24.62 3.09 -15.44
N ALA A 44 23.52 3.79 -15.70
CA ALA A 44 23.22 5.01 -14.99
C ALA A 44 23.27 4.64 -13.50
N VAL A 45 24.15 5.29 -12.74
CA VAL A 45 24.28 5.02 -11.31
C VAL A 45 22.94 5.37 -10.67
N VAL A 46 22.18 4.36 -10.32
CA VAL A 46 20.93 4.55 -9.60
C VAL A 46 21.28 4.95 -8.17
N ASN A 47 20.92 6.16 -7.79
CA ASN A 47 21.08 6.59 -6.42
C ASN A 47 19.95 6.00 -5.59
N PRO A 48 20.26 5.14 -4.61
CA PRO A 48 19.23 4.56 -3.76
C PRO A 48 18.51 5.64 -2.94
N ILE A 49 17.22 5.43 -2.71
CA ILE A 49 16.36 6.35 -1.97
C ILE A 49 15.28 5.58 -1.21
N VAL A 50 14.94 6.03 -0.02
CA VAL A 50 13.82 5.53 0.79
C VAL A 50 12.90 6.68 1.11
N VAL A 51 11.60 6.46 0.98
CA VAL A 51 10.55 7.44 1.27
C VAL A 51 9.51 6.79 2.16
N ALA A 52 9.12 7.47 3.24
CA ALA A 52 8.10 6.97 4.17
C ALA A 52 7.13 8.07 4.59
N THR A 53 5.89 7.68 4.90
CA THR A 53 4.86 8.60 5.38
C THR A 53 5.15 9.05 6.80
N TRP A 54 4.75 10.29 7.12
CA TRP A 54 4.79 10.91 8.44
C TRP A 54 6.20 11.11 9.02
N ASP A 55 6.28 11.75 10.15
CA ASP A 55 7.51 11.96 10.93
C ASP A 55 8.10 10.66 11.49
N ALA A 56 7.24 9.67 11.83
CA ALA A 56 7.66 8.31 12.17
C ALA A 56 8.50 7.67 11.04
N GLY A 57 8.32 8.11 9.80
CA GLY A 57 9.14 7.74 8.66
C GLY A 57 10.63 8.05 8.83
N LEU A 58 11.02 9.02 9.69
CA LEU A 58 12.43 9.27 9.95
C LEU A 58 13.13 8.06 10.60
N ALA A 59 12.52 7.47 11.63
CA ALA A 59 13.06 6.29 12.30
C ALA A 59 13.04 5.06 11.36
N ALA A 60 11.92 4.86 10.66
CA ALA A 60 11.75 3.80 9.68
C ALA A 60 12.79 3.89 8.54
N ASN A 61 13.01 5.08 8.00
CA ASN A 61 14.01 5.32 6.96
C ASN A 61 15.44 5.01 7.44
N LEU A 62 15.78 5.29 8.70
CA LEU A 62 17.11 4.94 9.24
C LEU A 62 17.34 3.43 9.26
N ALA A 63 16.32 2.64 9.61
CA ALA A 63 16.42 1.18 9.58
C ALA A 63 16.53 0.65 8.15
N ALA A 64 15.70 1.12 7.23
CA ALA A 64 15.75 0.78 5.82
C ALA A 64 17.09 1.16 5.18
N TRP A 65 17.65 2.31 5.53
CA TRP A 65 18.93 2.79 5.00
C TRP A 65 20.13 1.94 5.40
N LYS A 66 20.09 1.31 6.59
CA LYS A 66 21.14 0.34 6.97
C LYS A 66 21.25 -0.83 5.98
N ILE A 67 20.17 -1.16 5.29
CA ILE A 67 20.13 -2.23 4.29
C ILE A 67 20.52 -1.67 2.91
N ILE A 68 19.82 -0.66 2.44
CA ILE A 68 20.03 -0.07 1.11
C ILE A 68 21.43 0.57 0.99
N GLY A 69 21.88 1.26 2.01
CA GLY A 69 23.19 1.92 2.03
C GLY A 69 24.37 0.95 1.95
N MET A 70 24.16 -0.33 2.31
CA MET A 70 25.14 -1.41 2.15
C MET A 70 24.94 -2.22 0.86
N GLY A 71 24.08 -1.77 -0.05
CA GLY A 71 23.80 -2.46 -1.32
C GLY A 71 22.78 -3.60 -1.19
N GLY A 72 21.96 -3.61 -0.14
CA GLY A 72 20.86 -4.56 0.04
C GLY A 72 19.65 -4.24 -0.84
N LYS A 73 18.69 -5.17 -0.89
CA LYS A 73 17.48 -5.08 -1.73
C LYS A 73 16.44 -4.13 -1.14
N ALA A 74 15.70 -3.46 -2.02
CA ALA A 74 14.59 -2.60 -1.64
C ALA A 74 13.51 -3.34 -0.81
N LEU A 75 13.21 -4.59 -1.16
CA LEU A 75 12.23 -5.41 -0.45
C LEU A 75 12.59 -5.62 1.03
N ASP A 76 13.87 -5.94 1.31
CA ASP A 76 14.35 -6.13 2.69
C ASP A 76 14.32 -4.81 3.47
N ALA A 77 14.62 -3.71 2.77
CA ALA A 77 14.63 -2.38 3.37
C ALA A 77 13.22 -1.92 3.78
N VAL A 78 12.22 -2.08 2.91
CA VAL A 78 10.86 -1.64 3.23
C VAL A 78 10.19 -2.48 4.31
N GLU A 79 10.51 -3.77 4.42
CA GLU A 79 10.06 -4.61 5.54
C GLU A 79 10.68 -4.14 6.84
N ASN A 80 12.02 -4.10 6.92
CA ASN A 80 12.75 -3.75 8.14
C ASN A 80 12.47 -2.29 8.58
N GLY A 81 12.23 -1.40 7.62
CA GLY A 81 11.90 -0.02 7.92
C GLY A 81 10.59 0.11 8.68
N VAL A 82 9.51 -0.45 8.18
CA VAL A 82 8.19 -0.31 8.82
C VAL A 82 8.05 -1.13 10.10
N MET A 83 8.83 -2.21 10.27
CA MET A 83 8.90 -2.97 11.53
C MET A 83 9.28 -2.10 12.72
N VAL A 84 10.09 -1.05 12.53
CA VAL A 84 10.43 -0.09 13.59
C VAL A 84 9.18 0.57 14.14
N THR A 85 8.26 1.00 13.26
CA THR A 85 7.01 1.62 13.67
C THR A 85 6.02 0.61 14.27
N GLU A 86 6.05 -0.65 13.81
CA GLU A 86 5.27 -1.74 14.43
C GLU A 86 5.76 -2.08 15.84
N ASP A 87 7.04 -1.81 16.16
CA ASP A 87 7.66 -1.99 17.47
C ASP A 87 7.37 -0.85 18.45
N GLU A 88 7.09 0.35 17.93
CA GLU A 88 6.88 1.53 18.75
C GLU A 88 5.55 1.47 19.51
N ILE A 89 5.55 2.05 20.71
CA ILE A 89 4.30 2.27 21.46
C ILE A 89 3.69 3.56 20.94
N SER A 90 2.79 3.43 19.95
CA SER A 90 2.10 4.56 19.32
C SER A 90 0.59 4.34 19.30
N CYS A 91 -0.19 5.39 18.97
CA CYS A 91 -1.65 5.27 18.79
C CYS A 91 -2.05 4.38 17.60
N CYS A 92 -1.09 3.99 16.72
CA CYS A 92 -1.45 4.17 15.32
C CYS A 92 -1.00 3.00 14.44
N VAL A 93 0.07 2.30 14.76
CA VAL A 93 0.60 1.16 14.01
C VAL A 93 0.96 0.04 14.98
N GLY A 94 0.82 -1.21 14.53
CA GLY A 94 1.17 -2.36 15.35
C GLY A 94 0.23 -2.62 16.52
N LEU A 95 0.68 -3.46 17.46
CA LEU A 95 -0.15 -3.95 18.58
C LEU A 95 -0.52 -2.87 19.60
N SER A 96 0.16 -1.74 19.61
CA SER A 96 -0.13 -0.61 20.50
C SER A 96 -1.19 0.34 19.96
N GLY A 97 -1.66 0.14 18.73
CA GLY A 97 -2.67 0.96 18.09
C GLY A 97 -4.04 0.94 18.79
N ASN A 98 -4.88 1.89 18.42
CA ASN A 98 -6.24 1.96 18.96
C ASN A 98 -7.06 0.72 18.54
N PRO A 99 -7.87 0.16 19.47
CA PRO A 99 -8.71 -1.01 19.17
C PRO A 99 -9.89 -0.64 18.28
N ASP A 100 -10.53 -1.69 17.76
CA ASP A 100 -11.86 -1.61 17.20
C ASP A 100 -12.93 -1.35 18.30
N ARG A 101 -14.20 -1.28 17.91
CA ARG A 101 -15.31 -1.02 18.84
C ARG A 101 -15.50 -2.08 19.92
N ASP A 102 -15.02 -3.29 19.66
CA ASP A 102 -15.15 -4.42 20.59
C ASP A 102 -13.89 -4.59 21.46
N GLY A 103 -12.92 -3.65 21.35
CA GLY A 103 -11.73 -3.62 22.18
C GLY A 103 -10.56 -4.46 21.67
N HIS A 104 -10.55 -4.86 20.39
CA HIS A 104 -9.51 -5.66 19.78
C HIS A 104 -8.64 -4.83 18.83
N VAL A 105 -7.33 -4.96 18.93
CA VAL A 105 -6.40 -4.40 17.93
C VAL A 105 -6.31 -5.37 16.76
N THR A 106 -6.67 -4.91 15.58
CA THR A 106 -6.59 -5.66 14.33
C THR A 106 -5.64 -4.98 13.36
N LEU A 107 -4.79 -5.76 12.72
CA LEU A 107 -3.65 -5.31 11.94
C LEU A 107 -3.83 -5.66 10.47
N ASP A 108 -3.48 -4.71 9.61
CA ASP A 108 -3.51 -4.86 8.17
C ASP A 108 -2.13 -4.51 7.60
N ALA A 109 -1.60 -5.30 6.66
CA ALA A 109 -0.33 -5.00 6.01
C ALA A 109 -0.28 -5.53 4.60
N SER A 110 0.51 -4.87 3.75
CA SER A 110 0.87 -5.33 2.41
C SER A 110 2.31 -5.01 2.07
N ILE A 111 2.91 -5.85 1.24
CA ILE A 111 4.25 -5.69 0.69
C ILE A 111 4.24 -6.09 -0.78
N MET A 112 5.04 -5.40 -1.60
CA MET A 112 5.13 -5.67 -3.03
C MET A 112 6.54 -5.43 -3.54
N ASP A 113 7.05 -6.34 -4.39
CA ASP A 113 8.36 -6.25 -4.99
C ASP A 113 8.33 -5.74 -6.44
N HIS A 114 9.50 -5.69 -7.06
CA HIS A 114 9.73 -5.22 -8.42
C HIS A 114 9.29 -6.19 -9.51
N GLU A 115 8.98 -7.44 -9.19
CA GLU A 115 8.52 -8.48 -10.10
C GLU A 115 7.01 -8.71 -10.04
N PHE A 116 6.26 -7.76 -9.43
CA PHE A 116 4.82 -7.85 -9.17
C PHE A 116 4.41 -8.92 -8.16
N ASN A 117 5.37 -9.56 -7.47
CA ASN A 117 5.01 -10.41 -6.34
C ASN A 117 4.50 -9.53 -5.21
N CYS A 118 3.41 -9.94 -4.59
CA CYS A 118 2.82 -9.22 -3.48
C CYS A 118 2.22 -10.15 -2.44
N GLY A 119 2.19 -9.68 -1.20
CA GLY A 119 1.56 -10.39 -0.10
C GLY A 119 0.85 -9.42 0.82
N SER A 120 -0.26 -9.87 1.39
CA SER A 120 -1.06 -9.07 2.30
C SER A 120 -1.64 -9.91 3.43
N VAL A 121 -1.83 -9.25 4.57
CA VAL A 121 -2.67 -9.75 5.65
C VAL A 121 -3.66 -8.68 6.07
N ALA A 122 -4.87 -9.10 6.41
CA ALA A 122 -5.89 -8.20 6.91
C ALA A 122 -6.61 -8.80 8.12
N PHE A 123 -7.06 -7.92 9.01
CA PHE A 123 -7.74 -8.35 10.24
C PHE A 123 -6.92 -9.37 11.05
N LEU A 124 -5.59 -9.22 11.03
CA LEU A 124 -4.66 -10.06 11.81
C LEU A 124 -4.64 -9.57 13.25
N GLU A 125 -4.77 -10.47 14.21
CA GLU A 125 -4.72 -10.15 15.63
C GLU A 125 -3.49 -10.76 16.28
N ARG A 126 -2.89 -10.04 17.25
CA ARG A 126 -1.90 -10.56 18.20
C ARG A 126 -0.59 -11.08 17.58
N ILE A 127 -0.24 -10.61 16.40
CA ILE A 127 1.07 -10.88 15.78
C ILE A 127 1.82 -9.56 15.66
N LYS A 128 3.04 -9.50 16.22
CA LYS A 128 3.80 -8.25 16.38
C LYS A 128 4.15 -7.57 15.05
N HIS A 129 4.52 -8.36 14.04
CA HIS A 129 4.97 -7.85 12.75
C HIS A 129 4.07 -8.34 11.61
N PRO A 130 2.89 -7.70 11.39
CA PRO A 130 2.00 -8.04 10.28
C PRO A 130 2.68 -7.91 8.92
N ILE A 131 3.63 -6.97 8.75
CA ILE A 131 4.37 -6.80 7.49
C ILE A 131 5.20 -8.05 7.15
N SER A 132 5.84 -8.66 8.14
CA SER A 132 6.61 -9.88 7.92
C SER A 132 5.72 -11.09 7.61
N VAL A 133 4.50 -11.15 8.19
CA VAL A 133 3.51 -12.17 7.80
C VAL A 133 3.05 -11.96 6.36
N ALA A 134 2.78 -10.70 5.95
CA ALA A 134 2.44 -10.37 4.56
C ALA A 134 3.54 -10.82 3.59
N ARG A 135 4.81 -10.60 3.94
CA ARG A 135 5.96 -11.10 3.17
C ARG A 135 5.98 -12.62 3.09
N ARG A 136 5.71 -13.34 4.18
CA ARG A 136 5.61 -14.82 4.17
C ARG A 136 4.47 -15.30 3.28
N VAL A 137 3.33 -14.62 3.26
CA VAL A 137 2.24 -14.93 2.33
C VAL A 137 2.74 -14.87 0.88
N MET A 138 3.45 -13.80 0.51
CA MET A 138 4.04 -13.63 -0.81
C MET A 138 5.06 -14.73 -1.17
N GLU A 139 5.98 -15.04 -0.24
CA GLU A 139 7.12 -15.91 -0.53
C GLU A 139 6.82 -17.41 -0.37
N LYS A 140 5.81 -17.78 0.43
CA LYS A 140 5.57 -19.17 0.85
C LYS A 140 4.25 -19.76 0.39
N THR A 141 3.38 -18.95 -0.22
CA THR A 141 2.07 -19.42 -0.67
C THR A 141 1.80 -18.98 -2.11
N PRO A 142 0.87 -19.64 -2.81
CA PRO A 142 0.39 -19.16 -4.12
C PRO A 142 -0.64 -18.02 -3.99
N HIS A 143 -0.93 -17.58 -2.77
CA HIS A 143 -1.96 -16.58 -2.50
C HIS A 143 -1.33 -15.20 -2.33
N VAL A 144 -2.12 -14.17 -2.57
CA VAL A 144 -1.70 -12.77 -2.36
C VAL A 144 -2.24 -12.18 -1.07
N MET A 145 -3.26 -12.79 -0.44
CA MET A 145 -3.84 -12.26 0.80
C MET A 145 -4.40 -13.37 1.67
N LEU A 146 -4.11 -13.30 2.97
CA LEU A 146 -4.77 -14.08 4.02
C LEU A 146 -5.41 -13.15 5.03
N VAL A 147 -6.54 -13.57 5.64
CA VAL A 147 -7.31 -12.71 6.55
C VAL A 147 -7.68 -13.40 7.85
N GLY A 148 -7.81 -12.61 8.94
CA GLY A 148 -8.36 -13.02 10.22
C GLY A 148 -7.67 -14.25 10.82
N GLU A 149 -8.48 -15.19 11.31
CA GLU A 149 -7.99 -16.40 11.97
C GLU A 149 -7.10 -17.24 11.05
N GLY A 150 -7.42 -17.32 9.74
CA GLY A 150 -6.59 -18.04 8.78
C GLY A 150 -5.20 -17.43 8.63
N ALA A 151 -5.10 -16.10 8.60
CA ALA A 151 -3.82 -15.39 8.59
C ALA A 151 -3.03 -15.63 9.89
N GLN A 152 -3.70 -15.66 11.04
CA GLN A 152 -3.08 -15.93 12.33
C GLN A 152 -2.55 -17.37 12.42
N GLN A 153 -3.33 -18.37 11.98
CA GLN A 153 -2.90 -19.77 11.92
C GLN A 153 -1.68 -19.93 11.00
N PHE A 154 -1.68 -19.30 9.84
CA PHE A 154 -0.53 -19.28 8.95
C PHE A 154 0.70 -18.65 9.62
N ALA A 155 0.55 -17.48 10.26
CA ALA A 155 1.65 -16.85 10.98
C ALA A 155 2.25 -17.77 12.04
N LEU A 156 1.41 -18.44 12.85
CA LEU A 156 1.89 -19.40 13.86
C LEU A 156 2.64 -20.59 13.23
N SER A 157 2.18 -21.09 12.08
CA SER A 157 2.87 -22.17 11.35
C SER A 157 4.22 -21.73 10.76
N GLU A 158 4.39 -20.44 10.48
CA GLU A 158 5.64 -19.83 10.02
C GLU A 158 6.56 -19.39 11.19
N GLY A 159 6.20 -19.72 12.45
CA GLY A 159 7.03 -19.49 13.63
C GLY A 159 6.84 -18.14 14.31
N PHE A 160 5.85 -17.35 13.93
CA PHE A 160 5.50 -16.12 14.66
C PHE A 160 4.84 -16.47 16.00
N THR A 161 5.07 -15.64 17.00
CA THR A 161 4.50 -15.82 18.34
C THR A 161 3.17 -15.11 18.49
N LEU A 162 2.29 -15.67 19.30
CA LEU A 162 1.01 -15.08 19.64
C LEU A 162 1.18 -14.17 20.86
N GLU A 163 1.08 -12.87 20.67
CA GLU A 163 1.20 -11.87 21.72
C GLU A 163 -0.05 -11.84 22.62
N PRO A 164 0.07 -11.34 23.87
CA PRO A 164 -1.08 -11.16 24.74
C PRO A 164 -2.15 -10.24 24.13
N ALA A 165 -3.43 -10.57 24.37
CA ALA A 165 -4.56 -9.74 23.92
C ALA A 165 -4.79 -8.56 24.90
N THR A 166 -3.78 -7.71 25.11
CA THR A 166 -3.85 -6.58 26.04
C THR A 166 -3.64 -5.27 25.29
N LEU A 167 -4.48 -4.28 25.58
CA LEU A 167 -4.28 -2.94 25.06
C LEU A 167 -3.09 -2.26 25.75
N SER A 168 -2.36 -1.42 25.01
CA SER A 168 -1.41 -0.49 25.62
C SER A 168 -2.14 0.44 26.60
N LYS A 169 -1.42 1.06 27.54
CA LYS A 169 -2.04 1.96 28.53
C LYS A 169 -2.80 3.10 27.86
N ASP A 170 -2.22 3.66 26.80
CA ASP A 170 -2.79 4.80 26.09
C ASP A 170 -3.99 4.38 25.23
N ALA A 171 -3.89 3.27 24.51
CA ALA A 171 -5.00 2.70 23.75
C ALA A 171 -6.20 2.35 24.66
N LYS A 172 -5.92 1.78 25.85
CA LYS A 172 -6.97 1.47 26.84
C LYS A 172 -7.67 2.73 27.33
N SER A 173 -6.91 3.76 27.70
CA SER A 173 -7.45 5.04 28.15
C SER A 173 -8.28 5.72 27.07
N SER A 174 -7.80 5.72 25.83
CA SER A 174 -8.50 6.27 24.67
C SER A 174 -9.80 5.52 24.40
N TYR A 175 -9.78 4.20 24.48
CA TYR A 175 -10.97 3.35 24.31
C TYR A 175 -12.01 3.57 25.40
N GLU A 176 -11.61 3.62 26.68
CA GLU A 176 -12.52 3.90 27.80
C GLU A 176 -13.16 5.30 27.67
N ASN A 177 -12.41 6.30 27.21
CA ASN A 177 -12.94 7.63 26.96
C ASN A 177 -13.89 7.68 25.77
N TRP A 178 -13.60 6.92 24.71
CA TRP A 178 -14.51 6.78 23.59
C TRP A 178 -15.82 6.12 24.01
N LEU A 179 -15.77 5.03 24.78
CA LEU A 179 -16.96 4.33 25.28
C LEU A 179 -17.90 5.25 26.12
N LYS A 180 -17.34 6.18 26.88
CA LYS A 180 -18.15 7.15 27.67
C LYS A 180 -18.95 8.10 26.78
N LYS A 181 -18.47 8.38 25.56
CA LYS A 181 -19.06 9.35 24.62
C LYS A 181 -19.85 8.69 23.51
N SER A 182 -19.62 7.40 23.28
CA SER A 182 -20.25 6.69 22.18
C SER A 182 -21.57 6.10 22.59
N GLU A 183 -22.60 6.31 21.80
CA GLU A 183 -23.87 5.57 21.87
C GLU A 183 -23.78 4.26 21.08
N TYR A 184 -22.62 3.59 21.10
CA TYR A 184 -22.38 2.39 20.32
C TYR A 184 -23.38 1.29 20.68
N LYS A 185 -24.21 0.94 19.71
CA LYS A 185 -25.05 -0.27 19.73
C LYS A 185 -24.63 -1.16 18.58
N PRO A 186 -24.25 -2.42 18.83
CA PRO A 186 -23.91 -3.36 17.76
C PRO A 186 -25.09 -3.45 16.78
N VAL A 187 -24.86 -3.11 15.52
CA VAL A 187 -25.87 -3.20 14.46
C VAL A 187 -25.58 -4.44 13.63
N ILE A 188 -26.37 -5.50 13.88
CA ILE A 188 -26.18 -6.82 13.25
C ILE A 188 -26.55 -6.84 11.75
N ASN A 189 -27.36 -5.89 11.26
CA ASN A 189 -27.81 -5.86 9.86
C ASN A 189 -28.12 -4.44 9.39
N ILE A 190 -27.07 -3.75 8.98
CA ILE A 190 -27.17 -2.37 8.46
C ILE A 190 -27.90 -2.30 7.10
N GLU A 191 -27.87 -3.37 6.31
CA GLU A 191 -28.48 -3.45 4.98
C GLU A 191 -30.02 -3.45 5.03
N ARG A 192 -30.61 -3.78 6.18
CA ARG A 192 -32.07 -3.78 6.37
C ARG A 192 -32.66 -2.46 6.88
N LYS A 193 -31.83 -1.52 7.32
CA LYS A 193 -32.31 -0.15 7.52
C LYS A 193 -32.47 0.49 6.15
N GLN A 194 -33.73 0.68 5.71
CA GLN A 194 -34.05 1.47 4.52
C GLN A 194 -33.15 2.73 4.53
N ALA A 195 -32.50 2.95 3.41
CA ALA A 195 -31.62 4.07 3.19
C ALA A 195 -32.33 5.41 3.40
N THR A 196 -32.47 5.81 4.65
CA THR A 196 -32.54 7.23 4.96
C THR A 196 -31.16 7.76 4.69
N SER A 197 -31.07 8.75 3.84
CA SER A 197 -29.91 9.27 3.12
C SER A 197 -28.75 9.83 3.98
N GLN A 198 -28.69 9.53 5.25
CA GLN A 198 -27.61 9.90 6.16
C GLN A 198 -27.05 8.64 6.81
N LEU A 199 -25.80 8.31 6.47
CA LEU A 199 -25.03 7.36 7.25
C LEU A 199 -25.02 7.86 8.70
N ASP A 200 -25.40 6.98 9.64
CA ASP A 200 -25.28 7.28 11.05
C ASP A 200 -23.80 7.54 11.37
N PRO A 201 -23.43 8.76 11.79
CA PRO A 201 -22.03 9.08 12.08
C PRO A 201 -21.43 8.16 13.16
N SER A 202 -22.25 7.56 14.02
CA SER A 202 -21.80 6.60 15.04
C SER A 202 -21.24 5.30 14.46
N LEU A 203 -21.50 5.02 13.18
CA LEU A 203 -20.97 3.85 12.47
C LEU A 203 -19.60 4.09 11.84
N MET A 204 -19.18 5.33 11.75
CA MET A 204 -17.85 5.71 11.24
C MET A 204 -16.88 5.82 12.42
N ALA A 205 -15.62 5.44 12.19
CA ALA A 205 -14.54 5.84 13.06
C ALA A 205 -14.48 7.38 13.11
N PRO A 206 -14.19 8.00 14.27
CA PRO A 206 -14.12 9.45 14.34
C PRO A 206 -13.01 9.96 13.39
N PRO A 207 -13.27 10.99 12.57
CA PRO A 207 -12.28 11.50 11.61
C PRO A 207 -11.08 12.18 12.30
N LYS A 208 -11.27 12.60 13.55
CA LYS A 208 -10.21 13.18 14.39
C LYS A 208 -10.20 12.54 15.77
N LEU A 209 -9.01 12.42 16.34
CA LEU A 209 -8.80 12.01 17.71
C LEU A 209 -9.19 13.14 18.67
N SER A 210 -9.26 12.84 19.98
CA SER A 210 -9.65 13.82 21.01
C SER A 210 -8.68 15.00 21.14
N ASN A 211 -7.45 14.86 20.67
CA ASN A 211 -6.43 15.89 20.60
C ASN A 211 -6.54 16.79 19.34
N GLY A 212 -7.49 16.49 18.45
CA GLY A 212 -7.72 17.24 17.21
C GLY A 212 -6.93 16.74 16.00
N GLU A 213 -6.04 15.78 16.17
CA GLU A 213 -5.31 15.14 15.07
C GLU A 213 -6.23 14.24 14.23
N TRP A 214 -5.86 14.09 12.96
CA TRP A 214 -6.56 13.15 12.09
C TRP A 214 -6.40 11.72 12.60
N ASN A 215 -7.50 10.98 12.61
CA ASN A 215 -7.49 9.56 13.02
C ASN A 215 -7.06 8.68 11.84
N HIS A 216 -5.76 8.63 11.61
CA HIS A 216 -5.15 7.80 10.57
C HIS A 216 -3.87 7.16 11.13
N ASP A 217 -3.71 5.90 10.85
CA ASP A 217 -2.82 5.02 11.58
C ASP A 217 -2.01 4.14 10.60
N THR A 218 -1.26 4.77 9.69
CA THR A 218 -0.57 4.03 8.63
C THR A 218 0.84 4.50 8.44
N ILE A 219 1.82 3.57 8.48
CA ILE A 219 3.14 3.78 7.91
C ILE A 219 3.20 3.11 6.55
N GLY A 220 3.53 3.88 5.53
CA GLY A 220 3.84 3.39 4.20
C GLY A 220 5.27 3.73 3.84
N MET A 221 5.98 2.81 3.18
CA MET A 221 7.37 3.00 2.76
C MET A 221 7.57 2.51 1.33
N ILE A 222 8.39 3.25 0.58
CA ILE A 222 8.83 2.90 -0.75
C ILE A 222 10.36 3.03 -0.80
N ALA A 223 11.02 2.10 -1.45
CA ALA A 223 12.46 2.15 -1.65
C ALA A 223 12.84 1.84 -3.10
N LEU A 224 13.88 2.51 -3.59
CA LEU A 224 14.60 2.21 -4.82
C LEU A 224 16.02 1.83 -4.43
N ASP A 225 16.46 0.64 -4.78
CA ASP A 225 17.81 0.16 -4.47
C ASP A 225 18.84 0.52 -5.55
N SER A 226 20.10 0.19 -5.28
CA SER A 226 21.20 0.43 -6.21
C SER A 226 21.16 -0.43 -7.49
N PHE A 227 20.32 -1.48 -7.49
CA PHE A 227 20.06 -2.30 -8.69
C PHE A 227 18.97 -1.68 -9.57
N GLY A 228 18.35 -0.59 -9.12
CA GLY A 228 17.24 0.06 -9.80
C GLY A 228 15.90 -0.62 -9.53
N ASN A 229 15.78 -1.45 -8.51
CA ASN A 229 14.54 -2.14 -8.19
C ASN A 229 13.74 -1.37 -7.14
N LEU A 230 12.43 -1.26 -7.39
CA LEU A 230 11.45 -0.68 -6.47
C LEU A 230 10.80 -1.77 -5.62
N SER A 231 10.53 -1.44 -4.38
CA SER A 231 9.64 -2.20 -3.51
C SER A 231 8.86 -1.25 -2.60
N GLY A 232 7.74 -1.71 -2.08
CA GLY A 232 6.94 -0.93 -1.16
C GLY A 232 6.28 -1.79 -0.09
N SER A 233 5.95 -1.17 1.02
CA SER A 233 5.24 -1.75 2.15
C SER A 233 4.26 -0.76 2.75
N CYS A 234 3.18 -1.28 3.32
CA CYS A 234 2.16 -0.49 4.00
C CYS A 234 1.65 -1.31 5.19
N THR A 235 1.62 -0.73 6.39
CA THR A 235 1.15 -1.41 7.60
C THR A 235 0.42 -0.46 8.53
N THR A 236 -0.60 -0.96 9.24
CA THR A 236 -1.52 -0.16 10.04
C THR A 236 -2.26 -0.99 11.08
N SER A 237 -2.70 -0.36 12.16
CA SER A 237 -3.78 -0.91 13.00
C SER A 237 -5.18 -0.44 12.54
N GLY A 238 -5.25 0.35 11.47
CA GLY A 238 -6.48 0.93 10.94
C GLY A 238 -7.04 2.07 11.79
N ALA A 239 -8.19 2.59 11.41
CA ALA A 239 -8.83 3.68 12.14
C ALA A 239 -9.24 3.23 13.55
N GLY A 240 -8.91 4.03 14.56
CA GLY A 240 -9.32 3.78 15.94
C GLY A 240 -10.84 3.73 16.10
N PHE A 241 -11.33 2.78 16.90
CA PHE A 241 -12.76 2.57 17.17
C PHE A 241 -13.58 2.21 15.94
N LYS A 242 -12.94 1.65 14.92
CA LYS A 242 -13.58 1.12 13.71
C LYS A 242 -14.58 0.01 14.02
N MET A 243 -15.51 -0.24 13.13
CA MET A 243 -16.35 -1.44 13.24
C MET A 243 -15.49 -2.69 13.22
N ARG A 244 -15.84 -3.68 14.05
CA ARG A 244 -15.15 -4.98 14.01
C ARG A 244 -15.31 -5.61 12.61
N GLY A 245 -14.19 -6.06 12.04
CA GLY A 245 -14.13 -6.56 10.66
C GLY A 245 -13.85 -5.50 9.59
N ARG A 246 -13.80 -4.21 9.96
CA ARG A 246 -13.41 -3.17 8.99
C ARG A 246 -11.94 -3.32 8.60
N VAL A 247 -11.69 -3.29 7.33
CA VAL A 247 -10.37 -3.25 6.69
C VAL A 247 -10.26 -1.99 5.84
N GLY A 248 -9.14 -1.28 5.95
CA GLY A 248 -8.82 -0.10 5.14
C GLY A 248 -8.12 -0.45 3.83
N ASP A 249 -7.47 0.55 3.24
CA ASP A 249 -6.74 0.42 1.98
C ASP A 249 -5.39 -0.27 2.11
N SER A 250 -4.74 -0.20 3.28
CA SER A 250 -3.36 -0.64 3.49
C SER A 250 -3.06 -2.08 3.04
N PRO A 251 -3.93 -3.10 3.23
CA PRO A 251 -3.67 -4.45 2.74
C PRO A 251 -4.13 -4.68 1.30
N VAL A 252 -4.76 -3.69 0.66
CA VAL A 252 -5.34 -3.84 -0.68
C VAL A 252 -4.36 -3.32 -1.71
N ILE A 253 -3.67 -4.25 -2.39
CA ILE A 253 -2.76 -3.94 -3.50
C ILE A 253 -3.54 -3.19 -4.60
N GLY A 254 -2.96 -2.09 -5.06
CA GLY A 254 -3.61 -1.16 -5.99
C GLY A 254 -4.36 -0.01 -5.30
N ALA A 255 -4.71 -0.16 -4.02
CA ALA A 255 -5.33 0.91 -3.23
C ALA A 255 -4.30 1.57 -2.30
N GLY A 256 -3.90 0.95 -1.20
CA GLY A 256 -2.96 1.50 -0.24
C GLY A 256 -1.50 1.41 -0.67
N LEU A 257 -1.17 0.44 -1.48
CA LEU A 257 0.18 0.19 -2.03
C LEU A 257 0.09 -0.28 -3.48
N TYR A 258 0.98 0.24 -4.32
CA TYR A 258 1.23 -0.35 -5.64
C TYR A 258 2.67 -0.08 -6.10
N VAL A 259 3.31 -1.10 -6.68
CA VAL A 259 4.66 -1.03 -7.24
C VAL A 259 4.64 -1.49 -8.68
N ASP A 260 5.19 -0.66 -9.57
CA ASP A 260 5.45 -1.01 -10.95
C ASP A 260 6.90 -0.63 -11.28
N ASN A 261 7.74 -1.63 -11.44
CA ASN A 261 9.18 -1.41 -11.61
C ASN A 261 9.57 -0.67 -12.90
N GLU A 262 8.67 -0.53 -13.85
CA GLU A 262 8.89 0.27 -15.07
C GLU A 262 8.57 1.76 -14.86
N VAL A 263 7.75 2.08 -13.84
CA VAL A 263 7.16 3.41 -13.66
C VAL A 263 7.54 4.02 -12.31
N GLY A 264 7.12 3.37 -11.23
CA GLY A 264 7.24 3.90 -9.89
C GLY A 264 6.46 3.11 -8.86
N ALA A 265 6.50 3.58 -7.63
CA ALA A 265 5.77 2.99 -6.51
C ALA A 265 5.03 4.08 -5.72
N VAL A 266 3.92 3.70 -5.10
CA VAL A 266 3.02 4.60 -4.39
C VAL A 266 2.49 3.93 -3.14
N VAL A 267 2.43 4.69 -2.05
CA VAL A 267 1.65 4.34 -0.86
C VAL A 267 0.69 5.46 -0.49
N ALA A 268 -0.44 5.06 0.10
CA ALA A 268 -1.49 5.95 0.56
C ALA A 268 -1.63 5.92 2.08
N THR A 269 -2.19 6.97 2.65
CA THR A 269 -2.60 7.05 4.05
C THR A 269 -3.82 7.95 4.19
N GLY A 270 -4.56 7.83 5.30
CA GLY A 270 -5.77 8.60 5.59
C GLY A 270 -7.03 7.75 5.49
N GLN A 271 -8.10 8.31 4.90
CA GLN A 271 -9.41 7.63 4.81
C GLN A 271 -9.40 6.50 3.77
N GLY A 272 -9.14 5.28 4.23
CA GLY A 272 -8.91 4.10 3.38
C GLY A 272 -10.08 3.77 2.45
N GLU A 273 -11.32 3.95 2.89
CA GLU A 273 -12.52 3.69 2.08
C GLU A 273 -12.53 4.50 0.77
N ASP A 274 -12.04 5.73 0.80
CA ASP A 274 -12.04 6.59 -0.38
C ASP A 274 -10.84 6.32 -1.29
N VAL A 275 -9.74 5.88 -0.73
CA VAL A 275 -8.59 5.35 -1.47
C VAL A 275 -8.97 4.07 -2.22
N ILE A 276 -9.66 3.12 -1.57
CA ILE A 276 -10.13 1.87 -2.18
C ILE A 276 -11.07 2.16 -3.36
N ARG A 277 -12.05 3.07 -3.19
CA ARG A 277 -13.05 3.40 -4.23
C ARG A 277 -12.46 3.87 -5.54
N VAL A 278 -11.25 4.41 -5.53
CA VAL A 278 -10.58 4.94 -6.73
C VAL A 278 -9.37 4.13 -7.17
N ALA A 279 -9.05 3.01 -6.46
CA ALA A 279 -7.82 2.23 -6.63
C ALA A 279 -6.58 3.15 -6.57
N GLY A 280 -6.46 3.90 -5.45
CA GLY A 280 -5.67 5.12 -5.35
C GLY A 280 -4.21 4.97 -5.75
N ALA A 281 -3.47 4.01 -5.19
CA ALA A 281 -2.06 3.83 -5.48
C ALA A 281 -1.82 3.45 -6.96
N SER A 282 -2.62 2.52 -7.51
CA SER A 282 -2.56 2.15 -8.93
C SER A 282 -2.90 3.33 -9.84
N ALA A 283 -3.90 4.14 -9.48
CA ALA A 283 -4.26 5.33 -10.24
C ALA A 283 -3.14 6.37 -10.28
N VAL A 284 -2.38 6.56 -9.19
CA VAL A 284 -1.21 7.46 -9.15
C VAL A 284 -0.08 6.91 -10.04
N VAL A 285 0.23 5.61 -9.95
CA VAL A 285 1.24 4.97 -10.81
C VAL A 285 0.88 5.16 -12.28
N GLU A 286 -0.39 4.98 -12.65
CA GLU A 286 -0.82 5.17 -14.02
C GLU A 286 -0.68 6.64 -14.50
N GLN A 287 -0.86 7.61 -13.61
CA GLN A 287 -0.59 9.02 -13.95
C GLN A 287 0.92 9.27 -14.17
N MET A 288 1.80 8.61 -13.39
CA MET A 288 3.24 8.66 -13.63
C MET A 288 3.61 7.96 -14.95
N ARG A 289 2.96 6.85 -15.32
CA ARG A 289 3.12 6.20 -16.63
C ARG A 289 2.79 7.12 -17.79
N GLN A 290 1.79 8.00 -17.62
CA GLN A 290 1.40 9.02 -18.58
C GLN A 290 2.33 10.25 -18.58
N GLY A 291 3.44 10.22 -17.84
CA GLY A 291 4.49 11.24 -17.85
C GLY A 291 4.38 12.33 -16.79
N LYS A 292 3.42 12.24 -15.85
CA LYS A 292 3.37 13.19 -14.73
C LYS A 292 4.51 12.93 -13.75
N SER A 293 5.00 13.98 -13.09
CA SER A 293 5.86 13.86 -11.92
C SER A 293 5.13 13.16 -10.75
N PRO A 294 5.86 12.60 -9.78
CA PRO A 294 5.22 11.97 -8.61
C PRO A 294 4.22 12.86 -7.88
N GLU A 295 4.56 14.15 -7.66
CA GLU A 295 3.66 15.09 -6.99
C GLU A 295 2.41 15.38 -7.83
N GLU A 296 2.55 15.65 -9.14
CA GLU A 296 1.41 15.90 -10.04
C GLU A 296 0.49 14.67 -10.14
N ALA A 297 1.05 13.47 -10.12
CA ALA A 297 0.29 12.22 -10.15
C ALA A 297 -0.53 12.05 -8.86
N CYS A 298 0.07 12.29 -7.69
CA CYS A 298 -0.62 12.30 -6.40
C CYS A 298 -1.74 13.34 -6.38
N LYS A 299 -1.44 14.58 -6.80
CA LYS A 299 -2.40 15.68 -6.91
C LYS A 299 -3.62 15.31 -7.74
N PHE A 300 -3.41 14.70 -8.91
CA PHE A 300 -4.49 14.30 -9.81
C PHE A 300 -5.49 13.37 -9.14
N VAL A 301 -5.01 12.37 -8.37
CA VAL A 301 -5.88 11.41 -7.68
C VAL A 301 -6.58 12.05 -6.49
N VAL A 302 -5.90 12.90 -5.71
CA VAL A 302 -6.51 13.67 -4.61
C VAL A 302 -7.62 14.58 -5.13
N GLU A 303 -7.40 15.31 -6.23
CA GLU A 303 -8.42 16.14 -6.88
C GLU A 303 -9.62 15.31 -7.37
N ARG A 304 -9.35 14.10 -7.90
CA ARG A 304 -10.43 13.17 -8.30
C ARG A 304 -11.29 12.78 -7.10
N ILE A 305 -10.68 12.44 -5.96
CA ILE A 305 -11.41 12.10 -4.73
C ILE A 305 -12.23 13.29 -4.25
N ARG A 306 -11.65 14.50 -4.21
CA ARG A 306 -12.36 15.74 -3.85
C ARG A 306 -13.61 15.96 -4.71
N ARG A 307 -13.49 15.80 -6.02
CA ARG A 307 -14.65 15.94 -6.95
C ARG A 307 -15.76 14.92 -6.66
N ILE A 308 -15.39 13.68 -6.31
CA ILE A 308 -16.35 12.62 -5.98
C ILE A 308 -17.04 12.90 -4.64
N LYS A 309 -16.27 13.32 -3.63
CA LYS A 309 -16.77 13.53 -2.26
C LYS A 309 -17.50 14.85 -2.07
N LYS A 310 -17.18 15.86 -2.88
CA LYS A 310 -17.77 17.22 -2.79
C LYS A 310 -17.59 17.80 -1.37
N GLU A 311 -18.68 18.27 -0.75
CA GLU A 311 -18.67 18.86 0.58
C GLU A 311 -18.13 17.90 1.67
N LYS A 312 -18.30 16.60 1.50
CA LYS A 312 -17.79 15.60 2.46
C LYS A 312 -16.26 15.48 2.44
N ALA A 313 -15.59 16.06 1.44
CA ALA A 313 -14.14 16.07 1.37
C ALA A 313 -13.48 16.84 2.53
N LYS A 314 -14.17 17.84 3.08
CA LYS A 314 -13.68 18.63 4.23
C LYS A 314 -13.53 17.84 5.54
N ASP A 315 -14.22 16.70 5.65
CA ASP A 315 -14.27 15.88 6.86
C ASP A 315 -13.34 14.66 6.79
N ILE A 316 -12.50 14.54 5.75
CA ILE A 316 -11.59 13.41 5.56
C ILE A 316 -10.19 13.91 5.22
N GLN A 317 -9.17 13.13 5.56
CA GLN A 317 -7.80 13.34 5.07
C GLN A 317 -7.40 12.17 4.17
N ILE A 318 -6.71 12.46 3.08
CA ILE A 318 -6.15 11.48 2.15
C ILE A 318 -4.82 12.02 1.65
N CYS A 319 -3.80 11.18 1.68
CA CYS A 319 -2.46 11.54 1.29
C CYS A 319 -1.84 10.41 0.47
N PHE A 320 -1.02 10.78 -0.49
CA PHE A 320 -0.19 9.86 -1.26
C PHE A 320 1.26 10.32 -1.22
N ILE A 321 2.19 9.36 -1.16
CA ILE A 321 3.59 9.56 -1.54
C ILE A 321 3.89 8.64 -2.73
N ALA A 322 4.69 9.14 -3.64
CA ALA A 322 5.10 8.44 -4.84
C ALA A 322 6.60 8.59 -5.08
N LEU A 323 7.19 7.57 -5.65
CA LEU A 323 8.60 7.51 -6.05
C LEU A 323 8.68 6.92 -7.46
N ASN A 324 9.30 7.63 -8.40
CA ASN A 324 9.48 7.10 -9.76
C ASN A 324 10.83 6.39 -9.94
N LYS A 325 11.03 5.76 -11.08
CA LYS A 325 12.27 5.05 -11.45
C LYS A 325 13.51 5.93 -11.56
N LYS A 326 13.35 7.24 -11.64
CA LYS A 326 14.46 8.20 -11.68
C LYS A 326 14.94 8.61 -10.28
N GLY A 327 14.25 8.13 -9.21
CA GLY A 327 14.54 8.54 -7.84
C GLY A 327 13.91 9.90 -7.46
N GLU A 328 12.93 10.39 -8.23
CA GLU A 328 12.16 11.57 -7.89
C GLU A 328 11.01 11.16 -6.97
N ALA A 329 10.95 11.77 -5.78
CA ALA A 329 9.87 11.58 -4.82
C ALA A 329 8.91 12.77 -4.83
N GLY A 330 7.64 12.52 -4.55
CA GLY A 330 6.62 13.55 -4.42
C GLY A 330 5.46 13.10 -3.56
N ALA A 331 4.77 14.07 -2.97
CA ALA A 331 3.63 13.82 -2.10
C ALA A 331 2.53 14.85 -2.33
N TYR A 332 1.28 14.46 -2.09
CA TYR A 332 0.16 15.38 -2.13
C TYR A 332 -0.95 14.94 -1.17
N ALA A 333 -1.54 15.91 -0.48
CA ALA A 333 -2.59 15.68 0.49
C ALA A 333 -3.88 16.43 0.15
N LEU A 334 -5.00 15.99 0.70
CA LEU A 334 -6.27 16.69 0.57
C LEU A 334 -6.25 17.98 1.43
N HIS A 335 -5.79 17.89 2.68
CA HIS A 335 -5.62 19.01 3.59
C HIS A 335 -4.18 19.12 4.10
N LYS A 336 -3.82 20.29 4.61
CA LYS A 336 -2.52 20.56 5.23
C LYS A 336 -2.25 19.63 6.41
N GLY A 337 -0.95 19.49 6.75
CA GLY A 337 -0.48 18.74 7.91
C GLY A 337 0.02 17.34 7.61
N PHE A 338 0.09 16.94 6.35
CA PHE A 338 0.80 15.74 5.95
C PHE A 338 2.27 16.03 5.71
N ASN A 339 3.14 15.23 6.30
CA ASN A 339 4.57 15.25 6.06
C ASN A 339 5.09 13.86 5.66
N PHE A 340 6.28 13.80 5.09
CA PHE A 340 6.92 12.56 4.67
C PHE A 340 8.44 12.67 4.80
N ALA A 341 9.08 11.56 5.13
CA ALA A 341 10.51 11.46 5.29
C ALA A 341 11.17 10.91 4.02
N VAL A 342 12.30 11.46 3.64
CA VAL A 342 13.13 11.01 2.51
C VAL A 342 14.56 10.79 2.99
N HIS A 343 15.12 9.60 2.72
CA HIS A 343 16.51 9.29 2.99
C HIS A 343 17.28 8.99 1.70
N THR A 344 18.35 9.73 1.48
CA THR A 344 19.31 9.57 0.39
C THR A 344 20.74 9.53 0.95
N LYS A 345 21.74 9.47 0.10
CA LYS A 345 23.15 9.63 0.51
C LYS A 345 23.42 10.97 1.21
N GLU A 346 22.60 11.98 0.98
CA GLU A 346 22.70 13.31 1.59
C GLU A 346 22.10 13.39 2.99
N GLY A 347 21.47 12.32 3.46
CA GLY A 347 20.86 12.21 4.77
C GLY A 347 19.35 11.98 4.75
N ASN A 348 18.78 11.93 5.94
CA ASN A 348 17.36 11.68 6.21
C ASN A 348 16.68 12.98 6.60
N LYS A 349 15.66 13.38 5.84
CA LYS A 349 15.00 14.69 6.00
C LYS A 349 13.48 14.53 5.97
N LEU A 350 12.80 15.36 6.74
CA LEU A 350 11.34 15.49 6.75
C LEU A 350 10.91 16.64 5.83
N PHE A 351 9.87 16.41 5.06
CA PHE A 351 9.30 17.39 4.12
C PHE A 351 7.79 17.54 4.39
N GLU A 352 7.31 18.77 4.30
CA GLU A 352 5.88 19.02 4.27
C GLU A 352 5.32 18.73 2.86
N SER A 353 4.17 18.09 2.81
CA SER A 353 3.49 17.83 1.55
C SER A 353 2.71 19.05 1.07
N SER A 354 2.64 19.23 -0.24
CA SER A 354 1.64 20.09 -0.85
C SER A 354 0.22 19.56 -0.59
N SER A 355 -0.78 20.44 -0.57
CA SER A 355 -2.19 20.10 -0.34
C SER A 355 -3.13 20.92 -1.20
N LEU A 356 -4.41 20.49 -1.29
CA LEU A 356 -5.46 21.26 -1.98
C LEU A 356 -5.94 22.45 -1.14
N ASP A 357 -6.08 22.28 0.15
CA ASP A 357 -6.61 23.27 1.11
C ASP A 357 -5.64 23.54 2.24
#